data_fcb160ab1c0ae3e5b243eafe5f7799fa
#
_entry.id   fcb160ab1c0ae3e5b243eafe5f7799fa
#
_cell.length_a   1.000
_cell.length_b   1.000
_cell.length_c   1.000
_cell.angle_alpha   90.00
_cell.angle_beta   90.00
_cell.angle_gamma   90.00
#
_symmetry.space_group_name_H-M   'P 1'
#
loop_
_entity.id
_entity.type
_entity.pdbx_description
1 polymer ?
#
loop_
_entity_poly.entity_id
_entity_poly.type
_entity_poly.pdbx_seq_one_letter_code
_entity_poly.pdbx_strand_id
1 'polypeptide(L)'
;VTSIVAPIAPASLHRRRNPLNGRWVLVSPHRNERPWHGAIAINQANALPSYDPDCHLCPGNSRASGAVNPTYTSVHVFDNDFPALRANQATLDEVRAMRTEELFTAEPAAGHCRVICYSPDHHRGLSRLCRAEVRQVIDCWADEIVELAGKHRSVQVFENKGEMMGCSNPHPHGQIWATDHLPEEIQLEDQHQRAWLQRHGTPMLLQLAAIEAGGSREVLCNEHWLVIVPWWAMWPFETLLLPRFPVQRLPMLTGAQRDSLAAALAELTRRYDALFACDFPYSMGWHGAPHDSDEGSHFQLHAHFFPPLLRSSTVRKFMVGYEMLAEAQRDLTAEQAARRLRETHVHPAP
;
A
#
# COMPACT_ATOMS: atom_id res chain seq x y z
N VAL A 1 28.88 -14.44 -17.76
CA VAL A 1 28.25 -15.75 -17.88
C VAL A 1 26.92 -15.69 -17.17
N THR A 2 25.85 -15.44 -17.92
CA THR A 2 24.46 -15.36 -17.43
C THR A 2 23.99 -16.78 -17.15
N SER A 3 23.95 -17.18 -15.87
CA SER A 3 23.21 -18.37 -15.45
C SER A 3 21.73 -18.11 -15.67
N ILE A 4 21.19 -18.70 -16.72
CA ILE A 4 19.74 -18.81 -16.92
C ILE A 4 19.25 -19.76 -15.81
N VAL A 5 18.72 -19.18 -14.72
CA VAL A 5 18.00 -19.96 -13.71
C VAL A 5 16.78 -20.55 -14.41
N ALA A 6 16.74 -21.86 -14.56
CA ALA A 6 15.60 -22.55 -15.11
C ALA A 6 14.33 -22.15 -14.33
N PRO A 7 13.19 -21.90 -15.00
CA PRO A 7 11.97 -21.55 -14.32
C PRO A 7 11.59 -22.69 -13.36
N ILE A 8 11.43 -22.36 -12.08
CA ILE A 8 10.94 -23.31 -11.07
C ILE A 8 9.59 -23.81 -11.56
N ALA A 9 9.43 -25.13 -11.66
CA ALA A 9 8.19 -25.73 -12.11
C ALA A 9 7.02 -25.19 -11.25
N PRO A 10 5.91 -24.71 -11.85
CA PRO A 10 4.82 -24.02 -11.13
C PRO A 10 4.15 -24.86 -10.03
N ALA A 11 4.40 -26.14 -9.98
CA ALA A 11 3.73 -27.12 -9.12
C ALA A 11 4.51 -27.54 -7.87
N SER A 12 5.77 -27.11 -7.67
CA SER A 12 6.56 -27.56 -6.52
C SER A 12 6.24 -26.78 -5.25
N LEU A 13 6.14 -27.50 -4.13
CA LEU A 13 6.05 -26.93 -2.78
C LEU A 13 7.40 -26.35 -2.38
N HIS A 14 7.44 -25.07 -2.00
CA HIS A 14 8.67 -24.38 -1.59
C HIS A 14 8.39 -23.16 -0.71
N ARG A 15 9.44 -22.56 -0.17
CA ARG A 15 9.38 -21.31 0.60
C ARG A 15 10.11 -20.21 -0.14
N ARG A 16 9.57 -18.99 -0.06
CA ARG A 16 10.17 -17.78 -0.63
C ARG A 16 10.45 -16.77 0.48
N ARG A 17 11.63 -16.18 0.48
CA ARG A 17 12.01 -15.19 1.48
C ARG A 17 11.74 -13.79 0.97
N ASN A 18 11.13 -12.96 1.82
CA ASN A 18 11.02 -11.53 1.61
C ASN A 18 12.35 -10.84 1.98
N PRO A 19 13.06 -10.21 1.05
CA PRO A 19 14.33 -9.56 1.35
C PRO A 19 14.17 -8.26 2.16
N LEU A 20 12.98 -7.62 2.14
CA LEU A 20 12.72 -6.38 2.85
C LEU A 20 12.64 -6.56 4.37
N ASN A 21 12.11 -7.70 4.84
CA ASN A 21 11.92 -7.94 6.29
C ASN A 21 12.39 -9.32 6.77
N GLY A 22 12.95 -10.13 5.88
CA GLY A 22 13.52 -11.44 6.21
C GLY A 22 12.51 -12.56 6.41
N ARG A 23 11.20 -12.28 6.39
CA ARG A 23 10.13 -13.28 6.61
C ARG A 23 10.00 -14.25 5.45
N TRP A 24 9.51 -15.45 5.74
CA TRP A 24 9.28 -16.51 4.75
C TRP A 24 7.80 -16.65 4.41
N VAL A 25 7.54 -17.07 3.17
CA VAL A 25 6.21 -17.40 2.65
C VAL A 25 6.23 -18.81 2.10
N LEU A 26 5.35 -19.68 2.60
CA LEU A 26 5.14 -21.02 2.08
C LEU A 26 4.29 -20.96 0.80
N VAL A 27 4.81 -21.42 -0.31
CA VAL A 27 4.11 -21.45 -1.60
C VAL A 27 3.67 -22.88 -1.92
N SER A 28 2.34 -23.08 -1.97
CA SER A 28 1.69 -24.40 -2.11
C SER A 28 0.73 -24.41 -3.30
N PRO A 29 1.22 -24.44 -4.56
CA PRO A 29 0.39 -24.24 -5.76
C PRO A 29 -0.73 -25.28 -5.92
N HIS A 30 -0.50 -26.54 -5.49
CA HIS A 30 -1.46 -27.63 -5.56
C HIS A 30 -2.75 -27.35 -4.76
N ARG A 31 -2.71 -26.49 -3.73
CA ARG A 31 -3.90 -26.11 -2.95
C ARG A 31 -4.89 -25.25 -3.73
N ASN A 32 -4.47 -24.65 -4.85
CA ASN A 32 -5.38 -23.90 -5.73
C ASN A 32 -6.44 -24.81 -6.39
N GLU A 33 -6.19 -26.13 -6.47
CA GLU A 33 -7.12 -27.14 -6.98
C GLU A 33 -8.18 -27.58 -5.93
N ARG A 34 -8.05 -27.13 -4.68
CA ARG A 34 -8.98 -27.47 -3.60
C ARG A 34 -10.40 -26.96 -3.92
N PRO A 35 -11.44 -27.85 -3.90
CA PRO A 35 -12.83 -27.42 -4.03
C PRO A 35 -13.19 -26.40 -2.96
N TRP A 36 -13.84 -25.31 -3.36
CA TRP A 36 -14.33 -24.30 -2.42
C TRP A 36 -15.81 -24.56 -2.11
N HIS A 37 -16.09 -24.86 -0.85
CA HIS A 37 -17.45 -25.04 -0.33
C HIS A 37 -17.87 -23.93 0.66
N GLY A 38 -17.08 -22.84 0.75
CA GLY A 38 -17.38 -21.70 1.63
C GLY A 38 -18.51 -20.84 1.09
N ALA A 39 -19.05 -19.98 1.95
CA ALA A 39 -20.10 -19.03 1.59
C ALA A 39 -19.65 -18.14 0.40
N ILE A 40 -20.55 -17.99 -0.57
CA ILE A 40 -20.43 -17.03 -1.66
C ILE A 40 -21.37 -15.89 -1.32
N ALA A 41 -20.85 -14.75 -0.87
CA ALA A 41 -21.67 -13.55 -0.67
C ALA A 41 -22.09 -13.00 -2.05
N ILE A 42 -23.34 -12.62 -2.19
CA ILE A 42 -23.81 -11.93 -3.41
C ILE A 42 -23.41 -10.47 -3.25
N ASN A 43 -22.47 -10.01 -4.08
CA ASN A 43 -22.07 -8.63 -4.12
C ASN A 43 -23.18 -7.84 -4.84
N GLN A 44 -24.05 -7.17 -4.10
CA GLN A 44 -24.95 -6.15 -4.69
C GLN A 44 -24.11 -4.88 -4.82
N ALA A 45 -23.56 -4.67 -5.99
CA ALA A 45 -22.94 -3.39 -6.36
C ALA A 45 -24.07 -2.34 -6.49
N ASN A 46 -24.54 -1.77 -5.39
CA ASN A 46 -25.33 -0.55 -5.45
C ASN A 46 -24.36 0.55 -5.90
N ALA A 47 -24.68 1.19 -7.04
CA ALA A 47 -23.95 2.37 -7.48
C ALA A 47 -24.10 3.46 -6.40
N LEU A 48 -22.99 3.82 -5.77
CA LEU A 48 -22.98 4.92 -4.80
C LEU A 48 -23.32 6.23 -5.52
N PRO A 49 -24.05 7.16 -4.87
CA PRO A 49 -24.33 8.48 -5.44
C PRO A 49 -23.03 9.30 -5.56
N SER A 50 -23.02 10.32 -6.39
CA SER A 50 -21.88 11.26 -6.48
C SER A 50 -21.75 12.15 -5.25
N TYR A 51 -22.83 12.32 -4.50
CA TYR A 51 -22.90 13.07 -3.24
C TYR A 51 -23.89 12.38 -2.28
N ASP A 52 -23.47 12.28 -1.01
CA ASP A 52 -24.30 11.74 0.06
C ASP A 52 -24.43 12.81 1.17
N PRO A 53 -25.65 13.32 1.48
CA PRO A 53 -25.86 14.34 2.49
C PRO A 53 -25.51 13.88 3.92
N ASP A 54 -25.49 12.58 4.17
CA ASP A 54 -25.16 12.00 5.48
C ASP A 54 -23.68 11.60 5.61
N CYS A 55 -22.89 11.74 4.53
CA CYS A 55 -21.48 11.42 4.54
C CYS A 55 -20.64 12.51 5.21
N HIS A 56 -19.90 12.16 6.25
CA HIS A 56 -19.01 13.08 6.96
C HIS A 56 -17.81 13.61 6.12
N LEU A 57 -17.56 13.03 4.95
CA LEU A 57 -16.45 13.42 4.08
C LEU A 57 -16.88 14.24 2.87
N CYS A 58 -18.16 14.22 2.47
CA CYS A 58 -18.64 15.01 1.33
C CYS A 58 -18.46 16.54 1.55
N PRO A 59 -18.24 17.33 0.48
CA PRO A 59 -18.11 18.77 0.55
C PRO A 59 -19.32 19.42 1.21
N GLY A 60 -19.08 20.37 2.12
CA GLY A 60 -20.13 21.14 2.83
C GLY A 60 -20.82 20.40 3.98
N ASN A 61 -20.59 19.11 4.16
CA ASN A 61 -21.18 18.34 5.25
C ASN A 61 -20.46 18.53 6.59
N SER A 62 -21.17 18.23 7.68
CA SER A 62 -20.58 18.21 9.02
C SER A 62 -19.80 16.95 9.26
N ARG A 63 -18.58 17.07 9.75
CA ARG A 63 -17.74 15.96 10.23
C ARG A 63 -18.21 15.45 11.59
N ALA A 64 -17.71 14.31 11.99
CA ALA A 64 -18.05 13.70 13.27
C ALA A 64 -17.65 14.55 14.50
N SER A 65 -16.64 15.43 14.37
CA SER A 65 -16.25 16.42 15.37
C SER A 65 -17.20 17.62 15.48
N GLY A 66 -18.15 17.79 14.54
CA GLY A 66 -19.00 18.97 14.39
C GLY A 66 -18.39 20.07 13.51
N ALA A 67 -17.13 19.96 13.07
CA ALA A 67 -16.57 20.87 12.07
C ALA A 67 -17.26 20.67 10.71
N VAL A 68 -17.35 21.71 9.90
CA VAL A 68 -17.98 21.66 8.57
C VAL A 68 -16.88 21.62 7.51
N ASN A 69 -16.95 20.64 6.58
CA ASN A 69 -16.06 20.59 5.44
C ASN A 69 -16.27 21.83 4.55
N PRO A 70 -15.22 22.41 3.97
CA PRO A 70 -15.39 23.40 2.92
C PRO A 70 -16.08 22.77 1.71
N THR A 71 -16.65 23.60 0.82
CA THR A 71 -17.13 23.14 -0.48
C THR A 71 -15.92 22.94 -1.42
N TYR A 72 -15.13 21.88 -1.14
CA TYR A 72 -13.94 21.56 -1.92
C TYR A 72 -14.31 20.98 -3.28
N THR A 73 -13.49 21.27 -4.29
CA THR A 73 -13.70 20.85 -5.69
C THR A 73 -12.59 19.93 -6.24
N SER A 74 -11.62 19.63 -5.40
CA SER A 74 -10.48 18.73 -5.71
C SER A 74 -10.11 17.95 -4.47
N VAL A 75 -8.84 17.57 -4.32
CA VAL A 75 -8.31 16.92 -3.10
C VAL A 75 -8.54 17.82 -1.87
N HIS A 76 -8.94 17.23 -0.75
CA HIS A 76 -9.14 17.92 0.52
C HIS A 76 -8.48 17.17 1.67
N VAL A 77 -7.66 17.87 2.47
CA VAL A 77 -6.96 17.32 3.64
C VAL A 77 -7.44 18.00 4.91
N PHE A 78 -7.56 17.24 5.96
CA PHE A 78 -7.90 17.75 7.29
C PHE A 78 -7.36 16.83 8.39
N ASP A 79 -7.17 17.39 9.59
CA ASP A 79 -6.78 16.60 10.76
C ASP A 79 -7.89 15.60 11.14
N ASN A 80 -7.49 14.36 11.39
CA ASN A 80 -8.44 13.31 11.75
C ASN A 80 -9.21 13.67 13.03
N ASP A 81 -10.53 13.58 13.01
CA ASP A 81 -11.39 13.90 14.15
C ASP A 81 -11.17 12.96 15.35
N PHE A 82 -10.73 11.71 15.09
CA PHE A 82 -10.41 10.70 16.10
C PHE A 82 -9.01 10.13 15.87
N PRO A 83 -7.96 10.94 16.05
CA PRO A 83 -6.60 10.53 15.71
C PRO A 83 -6.08 9.49 16.71
N ALA A 84 -5.43 8.43 16.18
CA ALA A 84 -4.72 7.46 17.01
C ALA A 84 -3.43 8.04 17.60
N LEU A 85 -2.84 9.03 16.93
CA LEU A 85 -1.63 9.73 17.35
C LEU A 85 -1.96 11.21 17.62
N ARG A 86 -1.38 11.75 18.69
CA ARG A 86 -1.54 13.17 19.08
C ARG A 86 -0.17 13.77 19.37
N ALA A 87 -0.07 15.11 19.26
CA ALA A 87 1.16 15.83 19.58
C ALA A 87 1.54 15.78 21.06
N ASN A 88 0.54 15.63 21.96
CA ASN A 88 0.78 15.54 23.42
C ASN A 88 1.22 14.11 23.76
N GLN A 89 2.47 13.97 24.17
CA GLN A 89 3.06 12.72 24.62
C GLN A 89 2.79 12.51 26.11
N ALA A 90 2.63 11.24 26.51
CA ALA A 90 2.96 10.85 27.87
C ALA A 90 4.44 11.16 28.13
N THR A 91 4.75 11.69 29.29
CA THR A 91 6.14 11.94 29.66
C THR A 91 6.89 10.62 29.80
N LEU A 92 8.23 10.66 29.63
CA LEU A 92 9.06 9.49 29.86
C LEU A 92 8.85 8.89 31.26
N ASP A 93 8.60 9.73 32.26
CA ASP A 93 8.39 9.29 33.64
C ASP A 93 7.04 8.60 33.82
N GLU A 94 5.97 9.09 33.16
CA GLU A 94 4.66 8.40 33.16
C GLU A 94 4.75 7.03 32.50
N VAL A 95 5.44 6.92 31.36
CA VAL A 95 5.63 5.63 30.68
C VAL A 95 6.54 4.70 31.47
N ARG A 96 7.61 5.23 32.08
CA ARG A 96 8.50 4.45 32.96
C ARG A 96 7.77 3.91 34.20
N ALA A 97 6.81 4.66 34.73
CA ALA A 97 5.98 4.22 35.86
C ALA A 97 5.07 3.01 35.47
N MET A 98 4.83 2.75 34.20
CA MET A 98 4.11 1.56 33.71
C MET A 98 5.01 0.31 33.71
N ARG A 99 6.35 0.47 33.76
CA ARG A 99 7.31 -0.63 33.75
C ARG A 99 7.46 -1.19 35.17
N THR A 100 6.77 -2.29 35.45
CA THR A 100 6.89 -3.00 36.72
C THR A 100 7.94 -4.11 36.68
N GLU A 101 8.24 -4.63 35.50
CA GLU A 101 9.15 -5.74 35.23
C GLU A 101 9.90 -5.53 33.92
N GLU A 102 11.04 -6.18 33.73
CA GLU A 102 11.82 -6.12 32.46
C GLU A 102 11.04 -6.59 31.23
N LEU A 103 10.07 -7.49 31.46
CA LEU A 103 9.18 -8.01 30.39
C LEU A 103 8.18 -6.97 29.88
N PHE A 104 7.93 -5.90 30.61
CA PHE A 104 6.95 -4.87 30.25
C PHE A 104 7.65 -3.61 29.75
N THR A 105 7.96 -3.56 28.45
CA THR A 105 8.61 -2.41 27.82
C THR A 105 7.57 -1.49 27.20
N ALA A 106 7.67 -0.20 27.49
CA ALA A 106 6.82 0.85 26.91
C ALA A 106 7.66 2.09 26.57
N GLU A 107 7.29 2.77 25.49
CA GLU A 107 7.89 4.02 25.04
C GLU A 107 6.80 5.07 24.79
N PRO A 108 7.07 6.37 25.00
CA PRO A 108 6.16 7.42 24.60
C PRO A 108 5.91 7.38 23.08
N ALA A 109 4.65 7.58 22.67
CA ALA A 109 4.29 7.71 21.28
C ALA A 109 3.61 9.05 21.02
N ALA A 110 4.10 9.78 20.03
CA ALA A 110 3.46 11.00 19.56
C ALA A 110 3.43 11.04 18.04
N GLY A 111 2.58 11.89 17.50
CA GLY A 111 2.47 12.03 16.07
C GLY A 111 1.27 12.87 15.65
N HIS A 112 0.95 12.76 14.37
CA HIS A 112 -0.13 13.49 13.73
C HIS A 112 -0.88 12.58 12.78
N CYS A 113 -2.22 12.69 12.72
CA CYS A 113 -3.05 11.92 11.80
C CYS A 113 -3.92 12.86 10.96
N ARG A 114 -3.85 12.69 9.64
CA ARG A 114 -4.68 13.43 8.68
C ARG A 114 -5.51 12.47 7.83
N VAL A 115 -6.63 12.97 7.32
CA VAL A 115 -7.47 12.32 6.30
C VAL A 115 -7.35 13.11 5.01
N ILE A 116 -7.24 12.42 3.89
CA ILE A 116 -7.21 12.99 2.54
C ILE A 116 -8.36 12.43 1.72
N CYS A 117 -9.33 13.27 1.35
CA CYS A 117 -10.35 12.93 0.36
C CYS A 117 -9.80 13.14 -1.03
N TYR A 118 -9.87 12.14 -1.90
CA TYR A 118 -9.25 12.19 -3.23
C TYR A 118 -10.04 13.03 -4.23
N SER A 119 -11.33 13.19 -4.02
CA SER A 119 -12.27 13.83 -4.92
C SER A 119 -13.48 14.35 -4.10
N PRO A 120 -14.18 15.39 -4.56
CA PRO A 120 -15.47 15.77 -3.98
C PRO A 120 -16.57 14.73 -4.24
N ASP A 121 -16.38 13.85 -5.20
CA ASP A 121 -17.34 12.83 -5.61
C ASP A 121 -17.28 11.62 -4.68
N HIS A 122 -18.44 11.29 -4.07
CA HIS A 122 -18.57 10.24 -3.06
C HIS A 122 -18.20 8.83 -3.58
N HIS A 123 -18.06 8.65 -4.89
CA HIS A 123 -17.90 7.31 -5.45
C HIS A 123 -16.69 7.18 -6.39
N ARG A 124 -15.93 8.27 -6.66
CA ARG A 124 -14.79 8.26 -7.57
C ARG A 124 -13.47 8.11 -6.82
N GLY A 125 -13.01 6.85 -6.65
CA GLY A 125 -11.67 6.52 -6.16
C GLY A 125 -10.62 6.50 -7.28
N LEU A 126 -9.37 6.14 -6.95
CA LEU A 126 -8.20 6.19 -7.84
C LEU A 126 -8.42 5.51 -9.21
N SER A 127 -9.20 4.43 -9.28
CA SER A 127 -9.50 3.73 -10.54
C SER A 127 -10.43 4.48 -11.48
N ARG A 128 -11.23 5.43 -10.94
CA ARG A 128 -12.23 6.21 -11.69
C ARG A 128 -11.82 7.66 -11.89
N LEU A 129 -10.74 8.11 -11.27
CA LEU A 129 -10.15 9.42 -11.50
C LEU A 129 -9.40 9.45 -12.83
N CYS A 130 -9.43 10.60 -13.52
CA CYS A 130 -8.56 10.82 -14.66
C CYS A 130 -7.09 11.01 -14.21
N ARG A 131 -6.15 10.94 -15.16
CA ARG A 131 -4.70 11.06 -14.81
C ARG A 131 -4.36 12.37 -14.11
N ALA A 132 -5.00 13.46 -14.50
CA ALA A 132 -4.75 14.78 -13.89
C ALA A 132 -5.23 14.82 -12.44
N GLU A 133 -6.38 14.21 -12.14
CA GLU A 133 -6.90 14.08 -10.77
C GLU A 133 -6.01 13.17 -9.91
N VAL A 134 -5.58 12.01 -10.44
CA VAL A 134 -4.61 11.14 -9.73
C VAL A 134 -3.28 11.88 -9.49
N ARG A 135 -2.84 12.70 -10.44
CA ARG A 135 -1.66 13.54 -10.27
C ARG A 135 -1.83 14.54 -9.12
N GLN A 136 -2.99 15.17 -8.98
CA GLN A 136 -3.29 16.07 -7.84
C GLN A 136 -3.22 15.33 -6.51
N VAL A 137 -3.70 14.09 -6.45
CA VAL A 137 -3.57 13.24 -5.25
C VAL A 137 -2.09 12.99 -4.91
N ILE A 138 -1.26 12.65 -5.90
CA ILE A 138 0.19 12.43 -5.72
C ILE A 138 0.89 13.71 -5.26
N ASP A 139 0.55 14.85 -5.84
CA ASP A 139 1.13 16.13 -5.44
C ASP A 139 0.75 16.47 -4.00
N CYS A 140 -0.51 16.25 -3.62
CA CYS A 140 -0.96 16.43 -2.25
C CYS A 140 -0.23 15.48 -1.27
N TRP A 141 -0.05 14.20 -1.60
CA TRP A 141 0.75 13.29 -0.77
C TRP A 141 2.18 13.80 -0.56
N ALA A 142 2.81 14.32 -1.62
CA ALA A 142 4.16 14.85 -1.55
C ALA A 142 4.23 16.10 -0.66
N ASP A 143 3.27 17.02 -0.78
CA ASP A 143 3.22 18.26 0.00
C ASP A 143 2.99 17.96 1.49
N GLU A 144 2.08 17.05 1.81
CA GLU A 144 1.80 16.60 3.18
C GLU A 144 3.03 15.91 3.81
N ILE A 145 3.77 15.09 3.05
CA ILE A 145 5.02 14.51 3.52
C ILE A 145 6.05 15.61 3.84
N VAL A 146 6.20 16.62 2.98
CA VAL A 146 7.14 17.74 3.22
C VAL A 146 6.79 18.48 4.50
N GLU A 147 5.50 18.80 4.71
CA GLU A 147 5.05 19.53 5.89
C GLU A 147 5.29 18.74 7.19
N LEU A 148 4.95 17.44 7.19
CA LEU A 148 5.03 16.60 8.38
C LEU A 148 6.45 16.11 8.68
N ALA A 149 7.28 15.89 7.66
CA ALA A 149 8.66 15.44 7.78
C ALA A 149 9.56 16.42 8.56
N GLY A 150 9.23 17.72 8.59
CA GLY A 150 9.95 18.71 9.39
C GLY A 150 9.81 18.52 10.90
N LYS A 151 8.87 17.67 11.34
CA LYS A 151 8.54 17.46 12.76
C LYS A 151 8.58 15.99 13.20
N HIS A 152 8.48 15.05 12.25
CA HIS A 152 8.31 13.64 12.53
C HIS A 152 9.34 12.79 11.78
N ARG A 153 9.75 11.67 12.36
CA ARG A 153 10.74 10.74 11.78
C ARG A 153 10.20 9.90 10.64
N SER A 154 8.89 9.60 10.69
CA SER A 154 8.22 8.78 9.68
C SER A 154 6.90 9.41 9.30
N VAL A 155 6.59 9.40 8.00
CA VAL A 155 5.29 9.85 7.46
C VAL A 155 4.76 8.75 6.56
N GLN A 156 3.69 8.09 7.00
CA GLN A 156 3.04 6.98 6.32
C GLN A 156 1.78 7.47 5.61
N VAL A 157 1.79 7.44 4.28
CA VAL A 157 0.60 7.66 3.46
C VAL A 157 0.01 6.30 3.12
N PHE A 158 -1.29 6.10 3.37
CA PHE A 158 -1.97 4.83 3.10
C PHE A 158 -3.46 5.00 2.79
N GLU A 159 -4.04 4.00 2.17
CA GLU A 159 -5.47 3.89 1.89
C GLU A 159 -5.96 2.49 2.27
N ASN A 160 -7.12 2.43 2.92
CA ASN A 160 -7.91 1.21 3.05
C ASN A 160 -9.16 1.34 2.17
N LYS A 161 -9.16 0.70 1.00
CA LYS A 161 -10.31 0.72 0.08
C LYS A 161 -11.24 -0.46 0.35
N GLY A 162 -12.51 -0.14 0.57
CA GLY A 162 -13.58 -1.12 0.75
C GLY A 162 -13.78 -1.61 2.18
N GLU A 163 -15.01 -1.98 2.51
CA GLU A 163 -15.43 -2.47 3.83
C GLU A 163 -14.59 -3.67 4.29
N MET A 164 -14.24 -4.58 3.37
CA MET A 164 -13.43 -5.75 3.67
C MET A 164 -12.03 -5.42 4.22
N MET A 165 -11.54 -4.21 3.97
CA MET A 165 -10.27 -3.71 4.49
C MET A 165 -10.43 -2.79 5.70
N GLY A 166 -11.62 -2.77 6.31
CA GLY A 166 -11.91 -1.95 7.48
C GLY A 166 -12.21 -0.47 7.16
N CYS A 167 -12.48 -0.15 5.90
CA CYS A 167 -12.92 1.19 5.53
C CYS A 167 -14.35 1.42 6.05
N SER A 168 -14.51 2.39 6.97
CA SER A 168 -15.80 2.71 7.60
C SER A 168 -16.65 3.72 6.82
N ASN A 169 -16.07 4.42 5.85
CA ASN A 169 -16.75 5.40 5.02
C ASN A 169 -16.49 5.11 3.54
N PRO A 170 -17.53 4.92 2.71
CA PRO A 170 -17.35 4.57 1.30
C PRO A 170 -16.82 5.73 0.43
N HIS A 171 -16.86 6.99 0.89
CA HIS A 171 -16.24 8.12 0.19
C HIS A 171 -14.73 7.87 0.04
N PRO A 172 -14.17 7.86 -1.19
CA PRO A 172 -12.76 7.53 -1.41
C PRO A 172 -11.80 8.45 -0.70
N HIS A 173 -11.08 7.90 0.26
CA HIS A 173 -10.14 8.64 1.09
C HIS A 173 -8.94 7.80 1.49
N GLY A 174 -7.82 8.47 1.73
CA GLY A 174 -6.64 7.92 2.38
C GLY A 174 -6.38 8.58 3.73
N GLN A 175 -5.32 8.14 4.37
CA GLN A 175 -4.84 8.67 5.63
C GLN A 175 -3.34 8.94 5.56
N ILE A 176 -2.91 9.89 6.40
CA ILE A 176 -1.50 10.23 6.55
C ILE A 176 -1.21 10.24 8.05
N TRP A 177 -0.34 9.31 8.48
CA TRP A 177 0.09 9.22 9.86
C TRP A 177 1.57 9.54 9.96
N ALA A 178 1.90 10.53 10.75
CA ALA A 178 3.27 10.91 11.04
C ALA A 178 3.63 10.50 12.48
N THR A 179 4.80 9.91 12.70
CA THR A 179 5.25 9.39 13.99
C THR A 179 6.64 9.90 14.36
N ASP A 180 6.86 10.15 15.66
CA ASP A 180 8.17 10.54 16.20
C ASP A 180 9.09 9.33 16.37
N HIS A 181 8.54 8.12 16.40
CA HIS A 181 9.29 6.86 16.34
C HIS A 181 9.27 6.28 14.92
N LEU A 182 10.22 5.41 14.64
CA LEU A 182 10.24 4.67 13.37
C LEU A 182 9.40 3.40 13.54
N PRO A 183 8.30 3.21 12.78
CA PRO A 183 7.50 2.00 12.82
C PRO A 183 8.34 0.74 12.47
N GLU A 184 8.01 -0.39 13.09
CA GLU A 184 8.81 -1.63 13.03
C GLU A 184 9.06 -2.11 11.59
N GLU A 185 8.04 -2.13 10.71
CA GLU A 185 8.21 -2.58 9.32
C GLU A 185 9.19 -1.66 8.56
N ILE A 186 9.08 -0.34 8.73
CA ILE A 186 10.01 0.62 8.10
C ILE A 186 11.43 0.44 8.64
N GLN A 187 11.57 0.19 9.95
CA GLN A 187 12.87 -0.07 10.57
C GLN A 187 13.52 -1.35 10.01
N LEU A 188 12.75 -2.42 9.84
CA LEU A 188 13.24 -3.67 9.25
C LEU A 188 13.67 -3.45 7.80
N GLU A 189 12.87 -2.76 7.02
CA GLU A 189 13.20 -2.45 5.62
C GLU A 189 14.42 -1.56 5.50
N ASP A 190 14.58 -0.54 6.35
CA ASP A 190 15.76 0.31 6.38
C ASP A 190 17.02 -0.52 6.66
N GLN A 191 16.98 -1.38 7.66
CA GLN A 191 18.10 -2.25 8.04
C GLN A 191 18.47 -3.20 6.89
N HIS A 192 17.49 -3.85 6.27
CA HIS A 192 17.72 -4.81 5.20
C HIS A 192 18.22 -4.15 3.92
N GLN A 193 17.66 -3.01 3.52
CA GLN A 193 18.09 -2.25 2.35
C GLN A 193 19.50 -1.67 2.55
N ARG A 194 19.82 -1.17 3.76
CA ARG A 194 21.16 -0.70 4.13
C ARG A 194 22.21 -1.83 4.04
N ALA A 195 21.92 -2.97 4.65
CA ALA A 195 22.78 -4.13 4.60
C ALA A 195 22.97 -4.69 3.17
N TRP A 196 21.95 -4.55 2.33
CA TRP A 196 22.04 -4.92 0.91
C TRP A 196 22.97 -3.98 0.15
N LEU A 197 22.77 -2.67 0.27
CA LEU A 197 23.64 -1.67 -0.40
C LEU A 197 25.09 -1.86 -0.01
N GLN A 198 25.39 -2.07 1.27
CA GLN A 198 26.76 -2.33 1.75
C GLN A 198 27.43 -3.55 1.09
N ARG A 199 26.64 -4.61 0.83
CA ARG A 199 27.17 -5.85 0.22
C ARG A 199 27.25 -5.81 -1.31
N HIS A 200 26.32 -5.10 -1.97
CA HIS A 200 26.13 -5.20 -3.42
C HIS A 200 26.41 -3.89 -4.17
N GLY A 201 26.58 -2.76 -3.47
CA GLY A 201 26.85 -1.46 -4.08
C GLY A 201 25.72 -0.83 -4.88
N THR A 202 24.51 -1.45 -4.82
CA THR A 202 23.31 -0.97 -5.53
C THR A 202 22.09 -1.12 -4.59
N PRO A 203 21.17 -0.13 -4.54
CA PRO A 203 19.95 -0.24 -3.74
C PRO A 203 19.13 -1.48 -4.09
N MET A 204 18.63 -2.18 -3.07
CA MET A 204 17.96 -3.49 -3.19
C MET A 204 16.81 -3.46 -4.20
N LEU A 205 15.86 -2.55 -4.01
CA LEU A 205 14.65 -2.50 -4.83
C LEU A 205 14.92 -1.93 -6.23
N LEU A 206 15.94 -1.11 -6.41
CA LEU A 206 16.38 -0.68 -7.75
C LEU A 206 16.95 -1.87 -8.55
N GLN A 207 17.74 -2.72 -7.90
CA GLN A 207 18.25 -3.95 -8.52
C GLN A 207 17.09 -4.93 -8.79
N LEU A 208 16.14 -5.06 -7.87
CA LEU A 208 14.94 -5.85 -8.07
C LEU A 208 14.15 -5.38 -9.29
N ALA A 209 13.90 -4.07 -9.43
CA ALA A 209 13.18 -3.51 -10.57
C ALA A 209 13.87 -3.84 -11.90
N ALA A 210 15.19 -3.80 -11.95
CA ALA A 210 15.96 -4.16 -13.14
C ALA A 210 15.85 -5.66 -13.50
N ILE A 211 15.78 -6.55 -12.49
CA ILE A 211 15.65 -8.00 -12.68
C ILE A 211 14.23 -8.39 -13.12
N GLU A 212 13.22 -7.73 -12.58
CA GLU A 212 11.81 -8.07 -12.78
C GLU A 212 11.21 -7.47 -14.07
N ALA A 213 11.82 -6.42 -14.62
CA ALA A 213 11.35 -5.78 -15.85
C ALA A 213 11.35 -6.77 -17.03
N GLY A 214 10.20 -6.94 -17.68
CA GLY A 214 9.97 -7.92 -18.74
C GLY A 214 9.82 -9.37 -18.24
N GLY A 215 9.82 -9.59 -16.92
CA GLY A 215 9.73 -10.91 -16.31
C GLY A 215 8.30 -11.42 -16.14
N SER A 216 8.18 -12.66 -15.67
CA SER A 216 6.87 -13.34 -15.48
C SER A 216 6.01 -12.71 -14.37
N ARG A 217 6.61 -11.96 -13.45
CA ARG A 217 5.93 -11.29 -12.34
C ARG A 217 5.61 -9.81 -12.60
N GLU A 218 6.02 -9.27 -13.74
CA GLU A 218 5.60 -7.92 -14.16
C GLU A 218 4.09 -7.89 -14.40
N VAL A 219 3.42 -6.85 -13.90
CA VAL A 219 2.00 -6.56 -14.14
C VAL A 219 1.86 -5.45 -15.17
N LEU A 220 2.58 -4.36 -14.99
CA LEU A 220 2.68 -3.25 -15.92
C LEU A 220 4.03 -2.52 -15.75
N CYS A 221 4.47 -1.88 -16.82
CA CYS A 221 5.69 -1.10 -16.83
C CYS A 221 5.49 0.13 -17.72
N ASN A 222 6.02 1.28 -17.29
CA ASN A 222 6.16 2.45 -18.12
C ASN A 222 7.60 3.00 -18.04
N GLU A 223 7.83 4.21 -18.53
CA GLU A 223 9.17 4.81 -18.55
C GLU A 223 9.84 4.84 -17.17
N HIS A 224 9.09 5.22 -16.11
CA HIS A 224 9.63 5.47 -14.79
C HIS A 224 9.23 4.43 -13.74
N TRP A 225 8.16 3.68 -13.95
CA TRP A 225 7.57 2.82 -12.94
C TRP A 225 7.36 1.39 -13.41
N LEU A 226 7.52 0.47 -12.47
CA LEU A 226 7.28 -0.96 -12.64
C LEU A 226 6.34 -1.43 -11.54
N VAL A 227 5.31 -2.19 -11.90
CA VAL A 227 4.45 -2.90 -10.96
C VAL A 227 4.67 -4.39 -11.14
N ILE A 228 4.97 -5.08 -10.05
CA ILE A 228 5.17 -6.52 -10.00
C ILE A 228 4.26 -7.16 -8.97
N VAL A 229 3.98 -8.44 -9.12
CA VAL A 229 3.62 -9.29 -7.97
C VAL A 229 4.94 -9.80 -7.38
N PRO A 230 5.33 -9.37 -6.17
CA PRO A 230 6.65 -9.69 -5.65
C PRO A 230 6.83 -11.20 -5.46
N TRP A 231 8.05 -11.71 -5.65
CA TRP A 231 8.42 -13.11 -5.48
C TRP A 231 7.87 -13.72 -4.17
N TRP A 232 7.84 -12.92 -3.13
CA TRP A 232 7.42 -13.27 -1.77
C TRP A 232 6.00 -12.84 -1.42
N ALA A 233 5.13 -12.56 -2.38
CA ALA A 233 3.77 -12.10 -2.15
C ALA A 233 3.04 -12.96 -1.11
N MET A 234 2.48 -12.33 -0.08
CA MET A 234 1.68 -12.96 0.97
C MET A 234 0.19 -12.93 0.66
N TRP A 235 -0.28 -11.89 -0.03
CA TRP A 235 -1.67 -11.75 -0.44
C TRP A 235 -1.88 -12.23 -1.88
N PRO A 236 -3.09 -12.68 -2.27
CA PRO A 236 -3.31 -13.34 -3.55
C PRO A 236 -2.87 -12.54 -4.79
N PHE A 237 -3.18 -11.25 -4.80
CA PHE A 237 -2.83 -10.31 -5.87
C PHE A 237 -2.03 -9.13 -5.32
N GLU A 238 -1.23 -9.37 -4.30
CA GLU A 238 -0.29 -8.38 -3.78
C GLU A 238 0.54 -7.80 -4.92
N THR A 239 0.68 -6.48 -4.94
CA THR A 239 1.61 -5.85 -5.86
C THR A 239 2.56 -4.90 -5.15
N LEU A 240 3.73 -4.74 -5.75
CA LEU A 240 4.76 -3.81 -5.36
C LEU A 240 4.99 -2.85 -6.54
N LEU A 241 4.81 -1.57 -6.28
CA LEU A 241 5.06 -0.49 -7.24
C LEU A 241 6.43 0.09 -6.98
N LEU A 242 7.31 0.04 -7.97
CA LEU A 242 8.72 0.38 -7.88
C LEU A 242 9.10 1.47 -8.89
N PRO A 243 9.84 2.52 -8.49
CA PRO A 243 10.53 3.38 -9.46
C PRO A 243 11.70 2.63 -10.11
N ARG A 244 11.94 2.90 -11.39
CA ARG A 244 13.05 2.33 -12.18
C ARG A 244 14.31 3.20 -12.15
N PHE A 245 14.35 4.16 -11.26
CA PHE A 245 15.41 5.12 -11.01
C PHE A 245 15.62 5.29 -9.51
N PRO A 246 16.81 5.72 -9.04
CA PRO A 246 17.05 5.93 -7.61
C PRO A 246 16.24 7.12 -7.10
N VAL A 247 15.43 6.88 -6.07
CA VAL A 247 14.69 7.91 -5.34
C VAL A 247 14.29 7.37 -3.96
N GLN A 248 14.44 8.18 -2.93
CA GLN A 248 14.24 7.76 -1.55
C GLN A 248 12.87 8.12 -1.00
N ARG A 249 12.26 9.22 -1.48
CA ARG A 249 11.01 9.77 -0.92
C ARG A 249 10.12 10.32 -2.02
N LEU A 250 8.81 10.28 -1.82
CA LEU A 250 7.81 10.76 -2.78
C LEU A 250 8.00 12.26 -3.18
N PRO A 251 8.30 13.18 -2.25
CA PRO A 251 8.53 14.58 -2.61
C PRO A 251 9.70 14.81 -3.59
N MET A 252 10.65 13.88 -3.66
CA MET A 252 11.82 13.99 -4.54
C MET A 252 11.51 13.70 -6.02
N LEU A 253 10.30 13.24 -6.34
CA LEU A 253 9.88 12.95 -7.71
C LEU A 253 9.76 14.24 -8.52
N THR A 254 10.33 14.22 -9.73
CA THR A 254 10.10 15.27 -10.75
C THR A 254 8.66 15.27 -11.27
N GLY A 255 8.26 16.35 -11.93
CA GLY A 255 6.93 16.43 -12.57
C GLY A 255 6.65 15.26 -13.51
N ALA A 256 7.59 14.92 -14.40
CA ALA A 256 7.43 13.82 -15.35
C ALA A 256 7.32 12.45 -14.64
N GLN A 257 8.06 12.25 -13.56
CA GLN A 257 7.98 11.03 -12.76
C GLN A 257 6.63 10.90 -12.05
N ARG A 258 6.07 12.00 -11.53
CA ARG A 258 4.72 12.03 -10.93
C ARG A 258 3.63 11.81 -11.97
N ASP A 259 3.74 12.37 -13.18
CA ASP A 259 2.80 12.13 -14.28
C ASP A 259 2.79 10.66 -14.72
N SER A 260 3.97 10.07 -14.81
CA SER A 260 4.16 8.65 -15.11
C SER A 260 3.62 7.75 -13.98
N LEU A 261 3.78 8.18 -12.70
CA LEU A 261 3.18 7.52 -11.54
C LEU A 261 1.66 7.55 -11.58
N ALA A 262 1.07 8.71 -11.91
CA ALA A 262 -0.39 8.84 -12.03
C ALA A 262 -0.96 7.87 -13.07
N ALA A 263 -0.26 7.69 -14.20
CA ALA A 263 -0.64 6.70 -15.20
C ALA A 263 -0.56 5.26 -14.67
N ALA A 264 0.52 4.93 -13.95
CA ALA A 264 0.71 3.57 -13.38
C ALA A 264 -0.33 3.24 -12.31
N LEU A 265 -0.61 4.18 -11.38
CA LEU A 265 -1.62 4.00 -10.33
C LEU A 265 -3.03 3.84 -10.90
N ALA A 266 -3.43 4.71 -11.84
CA ALA A 266 -4.73 4.63 -12.49
C ALA A 266 -4.89 3.32 -13.26
N GLU A 267 -3.87 2.84 -13.93
CA GLU A 267 -3.88 1.57 -14.66
C GLU A 267 -3.96 0.37 -13.70
N LEU A 268 -3.14 0.33 -12.65
CA LEU A 268 -3.14 -0.74 -11.66
C LEU A 268 -4.49 -0.88 -10.98
N THR A 269 -5.05 0.22 -10.48
CA THR A 269 -6.32 0.21 -9.75
C THR A 269 -7.50 -0.18 -10.65
N ARG A 270 -7.48 0.20 -11.94
CA ARG A 270 -8.46 -0.28 -12.93
C ARG A 270 -8.31 -1.79 -13.21
N ARG A 271 -7.08 -2.32 -13.28
CA ARG A 271 -6.86 -3.77 -13.43
C ARG A 271 -7.40 -4.54 -12.24
N TYR A 272 -7.26 -4.01 -11.04
CA TYR A 272 -7.86 -4.59 -9.85
C TYR A 272 -9.39 -4.63 -9.95
N ASP A 273 -10.04 -3.50 -10.27
CA ASP A 273 -11.51 -3.45 -10.40
C ASP A 273 -12.01 -4.39 -11.50
N ALA A 274 -11.30 -4.49 -12.62
CA ALA A 274 -11.67 -5.35 -13.74
C ALA A 274 -11.43 -6.84 -13.48
N LEU A 275 -10.48 -7.22 -12.60
CA LEU A 275 -10.09 -8.61 -12.35
C LEU A 275 -11.27 -9.48 -11.90
N PHE A 276 -12.17 -8.93 -11.11
CA PHE A 276 -13.39 -9.61 -10.64
C PHE A 276 -14.66 -8.78 -10.88
N ALA A 277 -14.59 -7.76 -11.75
CA ALA A 277 -15.68 -6.85 -12.08
C ALA A 277 -16.37 -6.26 -10.84
N CYS A 278 -15.59 -5.71 -9.91
CA CYS A 278 -16.07 -5.13 -8.66
C CYS A 278 -15.19 -3.93 -8.24
N ASP A 279 -15.68 -3.10 -7.32
CA ASP A 279 -14.83 -2.18 -6.57
C ASP A 279 -13.86 -3.00 -5.73
N PHE A 280 -12.66 -3.20 -6.27
CA PHE A 280 -11.70 -4.14 -5.72
C PHE A 280 -11.09 -3.61 -4.42
N PRO A 281 -11.24 -4.32 -3.29
CA PRO A 281 -10.72 -3.88 -2.01
C PRO A 281 -9.20 -4.10 -1.93
N TYR A 282 -8.51 -3.17 -1.30
CA TYR A 282 -7.09 -3.29 -0.95
C TYR A 282 -6.72 -2.37 0.22
N SER A 283 -5.66 -2.69 0.93
CA SER A 283 -4.86 -1.71 1.64
C SER A 283 -3.64 -1.38 0.80
N MET A 284 -3.31 -0.09 0.66
CA MET A 284 -2.07 0.34 0.02
C MET A 284 -1.34 1.33 0.90
N GLY A 285 -0.01 1.42 0.76
CA GLY A 285 0.77 2.43 1.44
C GLY A 285 2.13 2.66 0.81
N TRP A 286 2.66 3.88 1.01
CA TRP A 286 3.97 4.30 0.54
C TRP A 286 5.02 4.11 1.62
N HIS A 287 6.14 3.48 1.29
CA HIS A 287 7.34 3.42 2.11
C HIS A 287 8.43 4.28 1.49
N GLY A 288 8.89 5.27 2.25
CA GLY A 288 10.01 6.14 1.93
C GLY A 288 11.08 6.10 3.02
N ALA A 289 12.26 6.60 2.71
CA ALA A 289 13.34 6.70 3.68
C ALA A 289 12.91 7.52 4.92
N PRO A 290 13.31 7.11 6.14
CA PRO A 290 13.11 7.90 7.34
C PRO A 290 13.61 9.35 7.21
N HIS A 291 12.96 10.28 7.91
CA HIS A 291 13.26 11.71 7.81
C HIS A 291 14.29 12.22 8.83
N ASP A 292 14.81 11.36 9.69
CA ASP A 292 15.75 11.69 10.74
C ASP A 292 17.23 11.70 10.31
N SER A 293 17.50 11.35 9.06
CA SER A 293 18.86 11.42 8.51
C SER A 293 18.85 11.77 7.02
N ASP A 294 19.91 12.43 6.57
CA ASP A 294 20.17 12.69 5.14
C ASP A 294 20.75 11.44 4.43
N GLU A 295 21.12 10.40 5.17
CA GLU A 295 21.72 9.16 4.68
C GLU A 295 20.66 8.15 4.18
N GLY A 296 19.82 8.56 3.23
CA GLY A 296 18.77 7.69 2.68
C GLY A 296 19.14 6.92 1.40
N SER A 297 20.41 6.99 0.93
CA SER A 297 20.81 6.45 -0.39
C SER A 297 20.61 4.93 -0.57
N HIS A 298 20.50 4.17 0.52
CA HIS A 298 20.19 2.73 0.51
C HIS A 298 18.71 2.45 0.34
N PHE A 299 17.85 3.37 0.78
CA PHE A 299 16.41 3.20 0.75
C PHE A 299 15.85 3.56 -0.63
N GLN A 300 14.97 2.73 -1.16
CA GLN A 300 14.28 2.97 -2.41
C GLN A 300 12.79 3.15 -2.14
N LEU A 301 12.22 4.29 -2.54
CA LEU A 301 10.77 4.55 -2.50
C LEU A 301 10.00 3.40 -3.15
N HIS A 302 8.91 2.97 -2.54
CA HIS A 302 8.01 1.96 -3.11
C HIS A 302 6.62 2.04 -2.50
N ALA A 303 5.64 1.43 -3.15
CA ALA A 303 4.31 1.28 -2.59
C ALA A 303 3.86 -0.18 -2.61
N HIS A 304 3.23 -0.60 -1.52
CA HIS A 304 2.60 -1.90 -1.36
C HIS A 304 1.10 -1.82 -1.63
N PHE A 305 0.54 -2.88 -2.21
CA PHE A 305 -0.89 -3.13 -2.31
C PHE A 305 -1.19 -4.53 -1.79
N PHE A 306 -2.05 -4.62 -0.79
CA PHE A 306 -2.44 -5.85 -0.12
C PHE A 306 -3.94 -6.11 -0.30
N PRO A 307 -4.36 -6.75 -1.39
CA PRO A 307 -5.77 -7.06 -1.63
C PRO A 307 -6.18 -8.39 -1.00
N PRO A 308 -7.39 -8.49 -0.41
CA PRO A 308 -7.85 -9.70 0.26
C PRO A 308 -8.50 -10.72 -0.67
N LEU A 309 -8.93 -10.34 -1.88
CA LEU A 309 -9.70 -11.23 -2.76
C LEU A 309 -8.82 -12.31 -3.36
N LEU A 310 -9.33 -13.56 -3.35
CA LEU A 310 -8.57 -14.74 -3.76
C LEU A 310 -9.05 -15.34 -5.11
N ARG A 311 -10.34 -15.60 -5.24
CA ARG A 311 -10.91 -16.36 -6.38
C ARG A 311 -12.03 -15.64 -7.09
N SER A 312 -12.74 -14.77 -6.41
CA SER A 312 -13.86 -13.99 -6.92
C SER A 312 -14.03 -12.72 -6.08
N SER A 313 -14.96 -11.85 -6.47
CA SER A 313 -15.33 -10.63 -5.73
C SER A 313 -15.81 -10.86 -4.30
N THR A 314 -16.14 -12.10 -3.93
CA THR A 314 -16.72 -12.46 -2.62
C THR A 314 -15.86 -13.41 -1.80
N VAL A 315 -14.86 -14.04 -2.40
CA VAL A 315 -13.96 -14.99 -1.71
C VAL A 315 -12.69 -14.28 -1.28
N ARG A 316 -12.64 -13.93 0.00
CA ARG A 316 -11.52 -13.24 0.61
C ARG A 316 -10.56 -14.19 1.34
N LYS A 317 -9.30 -13.82 1.34
CA LYS A 317 -8.26 -14.43 2.15
C LYS A 317 -8.19 -13.73 3.51
N PHE A 318 -8.02 -14.55 4.54
CA PHE A 318 -7.64 -14.09 5.87
C PHE A 318 -6.28 -14.68 6.23
N MET A 319 -5.47 -13.94 6.97
CA MET A 319 -4.29 -14.46 7.65
C MET A 319 -4.76 -15.06 8.98
N VAL A 320 -4.95 -16.37 9.03
CA VAL A 320 -5.51 -17.09 10.20
C VAL A 320 -4.82 -18.43 10.40
N GLY A 321 -4.98 -19.01 11.58
CA GLY A 321 -4.44 -20.34 11.91
C GLY A 321 -2.93 -20.41 11.70
N TYR A 322 -2.48 -21.28 10.79
CA TYR A 322 -1.04 -21.47 10.50
C TYR A 322 -0.32 -20.15 10.18
N GLU A 323 -0.96 -19.25 9.46
CA GLU A 323 -0.34 -17.99 9.01
C GLU A 323 -0.14 -17.00 10.15
N MET A 324 -1.02 -16.98 11.14
CA MET A 324 -0.84 -16.18 12.36
C MET A 324 0.13 -16.82 13.35
N LEU A 325 0.18 -18.17 13.40
CA LEU A 325 0.92 -18.91 14.40
C LEU A 325 2.34 -19.31 13.94
N ALA A 326 2.57 -19.34 12.62
CA ALA A 326 3.83 -19.82 12.06
C ALA A 326 4.36 -18.90 10.93
N GLU A 327 3.87 -19.05 9.69
CA GLU A 327 4.34 -18.24 8.57
C GLU A 327 3.24 -18.09 7.50
N ALA A 328 3.32 -17.01 6.71
CA ALA A 328 2.38 -16.77 5.61
C ALA A 328 2.40 -17.92 4.59
N GLN A 329 1.23 -18.23 4.00
CA GLN A 329 1.07 -19.31 3.01
C GLN A 329 0.29 -18.81 1.78
N ARG A 330 0.72 -19.23 0.59
CA ARG A 330 0.11 -18.92 -0.72
C ARG A 330 -0.23 -20.15 -1.53
N ASP A 331 -1.44 -20.16 -2.09
CA ASP A 331 -1.89 -21.15 -3.09
C ASP A 331 -1.62 -20.62 -4.50
N LEU A 332 -1.99 -19.35 -4.76
CA LEU A 332 -1.76 -18.65 -6.02
C LEU A 332 -0.31 -18.15 -6.05
N THR A 333 0.46 -18.56 -7.05
CA THR A 333 1.84 -18.09 -7.18
C THR A 333 1.90 -16.65 -7.69
N ALA A 334 3.01 -15.96 -7.39
CA ALA A 334 3.24 -14.60 -7.87
C ALA A 334 3.16 -14.50 -9.41
N GLU A 335 3.69 -15.50 -10.11
CA GLU A 335 3.67 -15.59 -11.57
C GLU A 335 2.25 -15.75 -12.14
N GLN A 336 1.44 -16.59 -11.50
CA GLN A 336 0.03 -16.80 -11.87
C GLN A 336 -0.80 -15.53 -11.61
N ALA A 337 -0.60 -14.88 -10.46
CA ALA A 337 -1.29 -13.64 -10.11
C ALA A 337 -0.93 -12.50 -11.08
N ALA A 338 0.35 -12.32 -11.37
CA ALA A 338 0.81 -11.30 -12.31
C ALA A 338 0.26 -11.52 -13.72
N ARG A 339 0.26 -12.78 -14.20
CA ARG A 339 -0.34 -13.12 -15.50
C ARG A 339 -1.82 -12.75 -15.54
N ARG A 340 -2.61 -13.09 -14.53
CA ARG A 340 -4.04 -12.76 -14.48
C ARG A 340 -4.26 -11.25 -14.49
N LEU A 341 -3.48 -10.47 -13.73
CA LEU A 341 -3.56 -9.01 -13.73
C LEU A 341 -3.17 -8.41 -15.10
N ARG A 342 -2.12 -8.94 -15.78
CA ARG A 342 -1.72 -8.49 -17.13
C ARG A 342 -2.79 -8.74 -18.18
N GLU A 343 -3.40 -9.93 -18.15
CA GLU A 343 -4.39 -10.38 -19.12
C GLU A 343 -5.78 -9.75 -18.89
N THR A 344 -5.97 -9.06 -17.76
CA THR A 344 -7.23 -8.37 -17.49
C THR A 344 -7.42 -7.18 -18.42
N HIS A 345 -8.50 -7.20 -19.19
CA HIS A 345 -8.88 -6.10 -20.07
C HIS A 345 -9.37 -4.91 -19.27
N VAL A 346 -8.74 -3.77 -19.49
CA VAL A 346 -9.08 -2.51 -18.83
C VAL A 346 -9.69 -1.56 -19.85
N HIS A 347 -10.87 -1.03 -19.56
CA HIS A 347 -11.44 0.03 -20.38
C HIS A 347 -10.62 1.33 -20.20
N PRO A 348 -10.45 2.14 -21.26
CA PRO A 348 -9.84 3.47 -21.14
C PRO A 348 -10.55 4.27 -20.05
N ALA A 349 -9.80 5.18 -19.40
CA ALA A 349 -10.40 6.15 -18.47
C ALA A 349 -11.46 6.97 -19.17
N PRO A 350 -12.57 7.32 -18.50
CA PRO A 350 -13.54 8.27 -19.02
C PRO A 350 -12.93 9.63 -19.29
#